data_0ffc9476bf7019f4905c192ad28c3fe1
#
_entry.id   0ffc9476bf7019f4905c192ad28c3fe1
#
_cell.length_a   1.000
_cell.length_b   1.000
_cell.length_c   1.000
_cell.angle_alpha   90.00
_cell.angle_beta   90.00
_cell.angle_gamma   90.00
#
_symmetry.space_group_name_H-M   'P 1'
#
loop_
_entity.id
_entity.type
_entity.pdbx_description
1 polymer ?
#
loop_
_entity_poly.entity_id
_entity_poly.type
_entity_poly.pdbx_seq_one_letter_code
_entity_poly.pdbx_strand_id
1 'polypeptide(L)'
;MMVKRTYFCRIYWIAALCLLMGLIGPGLDGIAAAADKPKLTVWWNKGYYKEEDEGFKKVADEFARDNNVTVDLTFTIQDDLGPKIISALIARRVPDVAFCFFSDWQIAPKFAYDGKLSDVTDVINDLKPRYIESHLKTGWLYNNAEKKWSYYSIPIEAQALGTHYWKDMVQEAGLDPDPKKIPMTWNEHWAFWKKAQDNLRKKDPAKYGKVFGIGMTSSSRATDTFYFFEQYLLAFRGEVISPEGKVVAAEPKNRDAIVKTLAFFTSIYNEGYVPPDALTWTDADNNNNFNNKTVVMTPNPSISIPGAHFFNNKDNYYNKIGTILQPASPVDGKGYPYLVSVKPIIIPKDAKEQVLARKFVRYILGTKNFTAYVTASNGRWFPSFKDVAAAPFFHDMKDPHVPVATDQHLNKETRAFYYSYNPAYSQVYTENVWGKAISRVVAEKWTNEKAADEAIGRIQTIFTSWK
;
A
#
# COMPACT_ATOMS: atom_id res chain seq x y z
N MET A 1 15.50 65.37 23.31
CA MET A 1 14.93 65.46 24.64
C MET A 1 15.14 64.07 25.27
N MET A 2 16.34 63.83 25.82
CA MET A 2 16.70 63.74 27.25
C MET A 2 15.57 63.06 28.06
N VAL A 3 15.80 61.92 28.76
CA VAL A 3 16.59 61.79 29.98
C VAL A 3 17.04 60.34 30.22
N LYS A 4 18.32 60.19 30.54
CA LYS A 4 18.99 59.05 31.17
C LYS A 4 18.53 58.90 32.63
N ARG A 5 18.51 57.65 33.14
CA ARG A 5 18.94 57.44 34.55
C ARG A 5 19.47 56.00 34.74
N THR A 6 20.76 55.97 35.00
CA THR A 6 21.56 54.96 35.66
C THR A 6 21.32 54.99 37.18
N TYR A 7 21.31 53.83 37.86
CA TYR A 7 21.82 53.72 39.24
C TYR A 7 22.59 52.43 39.48
N PHE A 8 23.73 52.64 40.10
CA PHE A 8 24.78 51.76 40.55
C PHE A 8 24.55 51.28 42.01
N CYS A 9 25.34 50.26 42.42
CA CYS A 9 25.79 49.91 43.79
C CYS A 9 24.92 48.87 44.53
N ARG A 10 25.41 47.92 45.28
CA ARG A 10 26.73 47.72 45.95
C ARG A 10 26.86 46.25 46.40
N ILE A 11 28.08 45.82 46.44
CA ILE A 11 28.67 44.61 47.01
C ILE A 11 28.53 44.62 48.53
N TYR A 12 28.23 43.48 49.20
CA TYR A 12 28.77 43.17 50.55
C TYR A 12 29.11 41.68 50.62
N TRP A 13 30.36 41.44 50.95
CA TRP A 13 30.97 40.22 51.45
C TRP A 13 30.67 40.07 52.95
N ILE A 14 30.32 38.87 53.43
CA ILE A 14 30.60 38.42 54.79
C ILE A 14 30.91 36.92 54.74
N ALA A 15 32.14 36.58 55.07
CA ALA A 15 32.61 35.23 55.41
C ALA A 15 32.29 34.94 56.88
N ALA A 16 31.77 33.78 57.18
CA ALA A 16 31.77 33.21 58.52
C ALA A 16 32.06 31.72 58.44
N LEU A 17 33.22 31.38 58.96
CA LEU A 17 33.75 30.05 59.20
C LEU A 17 33.18 29.55 60.54
N CYS A 18 32.55 28.36 60.56
CA CYS A 18 32.38 27.57 61.78
C CYS A 18 32.53 26.09 61.47
N LEU A 19 33.60 25.50 61.95
CA LEU A 19 33.80 24.07 62.15
C LEU A 19 32.75 23.53 63.13
N LEU A 20 32.18 22.36 62.87
CA LEU A 20 31.78 21.37 63.87
C LEU A 20 31.79 19.97 63.26
N MET A 21 32.52 19.11 63.92
CA MET A 21 32.74 17.70 63.63
C MET A 21 31.50 16.86 63.86
N GLY A 22 31.35 15.82 63.04
CA GLY A 22 31.01 14.49 63.50
C GLY A 22 29.56 14.13 63.60
N LEU A 23 29.14 13.27 62.63
CA LEU A 23 28.41 12.04 62.97
C LEU A 23 28.36 11.19 61.68
N ILE A 24 29.11 10.10 61.71
CA ILE A 24 29.07 9.05 60.71
C ILE A 24 27.76 8.29 60.93
N GLY A 25 26.81 8.43 60.03
CA GLY A 25 25.65 7.53 59.87
C GLY A 25 25.85 6.66 58.63
N PRO A 26 25.76 5.34 58.74
CA PRO A 26 25.74 4.49 57.55
C PRO A 26 24.35 4.45 57.00
N GLY A 27 24.16 4.80 55.74
CA GLY A 27 22.84 4.70 55.08
C GLY A 27 22.65 5.68 53.95
N LEU A 28 23.60 5.75 52.99
CA LEU A 28 23.27 6.15 51.64
C LEU A 28 23.14 4.89 50.83
N ASP A 29 21.98 4.20 51.02
CA ASP A 29 21.47 3.31 49.99
C ASP A 29 21.31 4.20 48.74
N GLY A 30 22.23 3.98 47.81
CA GLY A 30 22.19 4.65 46.53
C GLY A 30 20.82 4.38 45.92
N ILE A 31 20.03 5.44 45.76
CA ILE A 31 18.91 5.43 44.81
C ILE A 31 19.62 5.20 43.48
N ALA A 32 19.70 3.92 43.10
CA ALA A 32 20.06 3.55 41.73
C ALA A 32 19.00 4.24 40.88
N ALA A 33 19.40 5.34 40.23
CA ALA A 33 18.53 5.91 39.19
C ALA A 33 18.17 4.76 38.27
N ALA A 34 16.89 4.41 38.21
CA ALA A 34 16.42 3.38 37.32
C ALA A 34 16.92 3.78 35.94
N ALA A 35 17.84 3.02 35.38
CA ALA A 35 18.38 3.29 34.07
C ALA A 35 17.19 3.40 33.11
N ASP A 36 17.11 4.50 32.36
CA ASP A 36 16.05 4.71 31.39
C ASP A 36 15.96 3.46 30.50
N LYS A 37 14.75 2.91 30.36
CA LYS A 37 14.54 1.75 29.52
C LYS A 37 14.95 2.08 28.09
N PRO A 38 15.61 1.15 27.36
CA PRO A 38 15.88 1.35 25.94
C PRO A 38 14.60 1.77 25.20
N LYS A 39 14.71 2.76 24.34
CA LYS A 39 13.56 3.35 23.65
C LYS A 39 13.64 3.07 22.15
N LEU A 40 12.63 2.39 21.61
CA LEU A 40 12.46 2.11 20.18
C LEU A 40 11.44 3.08 19.59
N THR A 41 11.79 3.82 18.56
CA THR A 41 10.89 4.73 17.85
C THR A 41 10.30 4.03 16.62
N VAL A 42 8.99 3.88 16.58
CA VAL A 42 8.27 3.18 15.51
C VAL A 42 7.25 4.12 14.87
N TRP A 43 7.39 4.36 13.55
CA TRP A 43 6.39 5.08 12.78
C TRP A 43 5.62 4.10 11.93
N TRP A 44 4.30 4.06 12.11
CA TRP A 44 3.42 3.08 11.49
C TRP A 44 2.28 3.74 10.74
N ASN A 45 1.93 3.20 9.59
CA ASN A 45 0.79 3.68 8.83
C ASN A 45 -0.50 3.45 9.61
N LYS A 46 -1.32 4.49 9.73
CA LYS A 46 -2.64 4.38 10.32
C LYS A 46 -3.54 3.50 9.43
N GLY A 47 -4.22 2.54 10.05
CA GLY A 47 -5.13 1.64 9.39
C GLY A 47 -6.36 2.34 8.80
N TYR A 48 -7.06 1.65 7.91
CA TYR A 48 -8.32 2.14 7.33
C TYR A 48 -9.47 2.13 8.35
N TYR A 49 -9.41 1.22 9.31
CA TYR A 49 -10.29 1.14 10.48
C TYR A 49 -9.47 0.92 11.75
N LYS A 50 -10.06 1.31 12.90
CA LYS A 50 -9.35 1.36 14.19
C LYS A 50 -8.86 -0.01 14.68
N GLU A 51 -9.55 -1.08 14.31
CA GLU A 51 -9.21 -2.44 14.72
C GLU A 51 -7.84 -2.88 14.17
N GLU A 52 -7.43 -2.34 13.03
CA GLU A 52 -6.11 -2.54 12.45
C GLU A 52 -5.03 -1.92 13.35
N ASP A 53 -5.23 -0.67 13.79
CA ASP A 53 -4.30 0.04 14.70
C ASP A 53 -4.26 -0.62 16.08
N GLU A 54 -5.42 -0.95 16.64
CA GLU A 54 -5.54 -1.60 17.95
C GLU A 54 -4.86 -2.97 17.96
N GLY A 55 -5.02 -3.75 16.88
CA GLY A 55 -4.37 -5.05 16.72
C GLY A 55 -2.85 -4.95 16.70
N PHE A 56 -2.30 -4.01 15.93
CA PHE A 56 -0.85 -3.78 15.89
C PHE A 56 -0.32 -3.24 17.23
N LYS A 57 -1.02 -2.27 17.81
CA LYS A 57 -0.64 -1.67 19.10
C LYS A 57 -0.53 -2.74 20.19
N LYS A 58 -1.47 -3.67 20.25
CA LYS A 58 -1.44 -4.78 21.23
C LYS A 58 -0.15 -5.58 21.11
N VAL A 59 0.27 -5.96 19.90
CA VAL A 59 1.50 -6.72 19.68
C VAL A 59 2.74 -5.89 20.07
N ALA A 60 2.75 -4.59 19.77
CA ALA A 60 3.84 -3.69 20.16
C ALA A 60 3.94 -3.51 21.69
N ASP A 61 2.81 -3.38 22.37
CA ASP A 61 2.76 -3.27 23.84
C ASP A 61 3.23 -4.57 24.52
N GLU A 62 2.88 -5.74 23.96
CA GLU A 62 3.37 -7.04 24.41
C GLU A 62 4.89 -7.15 24.27
N PHE A 63 5.45 -6.72 23.14
CA PHE A 63 6.91 -6.65 22.95
C PHE A 63 7.57 -5.74 24.00
N ALA A 64 7.02 -4.55 24.21
CA ALA A 64 7.56 -3.57 25.18
C ALA A 64 7.65 -4.17 26.58
N ARG A 65 6.58 -4.84 27.04
CA ARG A 65 6.51 -5.50 28.33
C ARG A 65 7.51 -6.66 28.44
N ASP A 66 7.51 -7.55 27.43
CA ASP A 66 8.28 -8.81 27.46
C ASP A 66 9.79 -8.55 27.34
N ASN A 67 10.20 -7.39 26.82
CA ASN A 67 11.61 -7.02 26.65
C ASN A 67 12.07 -5.88 27.57
N ASN A 68 11.21 -5.39 28.47
CA ASN A 68 11.50 -4.28 29.37
C ASN A 68 12.03 -3.02 28.62
N VAL A 69 11.40 -2.66 27.52
CA VAL A 69 11.74 -1.51 26.68
C VAL A 69 10.55 -0.56 26.56
N THR A 70 10.79 0.68 26.09
CA THR A 70 9.74 1.61 25.68
C THR A 70 9.60 1.56 24.17
N VAL A 71 8.39 1.30 23.65
CA VAL A 71 8.08 1.45 22.22
C VAL A 71 7.31 2.75 22.03
N ASP A 72 7.96 3.73 21.40
CA ASP A 72 7.36 5.01 21.01
C ASP A 72 6.68 4.85 19.65
N LEU A 73 5.45 4.35 19.66
CA LEU A 73 4.66 4.02 18.48
C LEU A 73 3.79 5.21 18.08
N THR A 74 3.96 5.67 16.84
CA THR A 74 3.14 6.74 16.26
C THR A 74 2.43 6.23 15.01
N PHE A 75 1.10 6.33 15.00
CA PHE A 75 0.26 6.11 13.82
C PHE A 75 0.03 7.42 13.06
N THR A 76 0.27 7.42 11.76
CA THR A 76 0.05 8.58 10.88
C THR A 76 -0.59 8.10 9.58
N ILE A 77 -1.53 8.86 9.00
CA ILE A 77 -2.13 8.54 7.70
C ILE A 77 -1.06 8.54 6.61
N GLN A 78 -1.24 7.71 5.58
CA GLN A 78 -0.23 7.47 4.54
C GLN A 78 0.24 8.76 3.84
N ASP A 79 -0.67 9.70 3.55
CA ASP A 79 -0.38 10.94 2.82
C ASP A 79 0.53 11.89 3.60
N ASP A 80 0.51 11.83 4.93
CA ASP A 80 1.41 12.59 5.81
C ASP A 80 2.66 11.77 6.16
N LEU A 81 2.52 10.45 6.33
CA LEU A 81 3.61 9.58 6.76
C LEU A 81 4.67 9.40 5.68
N GLY A 82 4.28 9.23 4.42
CA GLY A 82 5.20 9.08 3.30
C GLY A 82 6.18 10.27 3.21
N PRO A 83 5.71 11.52 3.06
CA PRO A 83 6.57 12.71 3.06
C PRO A 83 7.40 12.87 4.35
N LYS A 84 6.84 12.52 5.51
CA LYS A 84 7.56 12.55 6.79
C LYS A 84 8.75 11.61 6.79
N ILE A 85 8.58 10.35 6.34
CA ILE A 85 9.67 9.36 6.25
C ILE A 85 10.73 9.84 5.24
N ILE A 86 10.31 10.31 4.07
CA ILE A 86 11.22 10.82 3.03
C ILE A 86 12.08 11.96 3.59
N SER A 87 11.45 12.94 4.23
CA SER A 87 12.15 14.08 4.85
C SER A 87 13.12 13.63 5.95
N ALA A 88 12.72 12.66 6.77
CA ALA A 88 13.55 12.09 7.83
C ALA A 88 14.78 11.35 7.27
N LEU A 89 14.63 10.57 6.20
CA LEU A 89 15.73 9.86 5.52
C LEU A 89 16.73 10.84 4.87
N ILE A 90 16.23 11.95 4.32
CA ILE A 90 17.08 13.01 3.77
C ILE A 90 17.85 13.70 4.90
N ALA A 91 17.17 14.07 5.98
CA ALA A 91 17.75 14.80 7.13
C ALA A 91 18.55 13.92 8.10
N ARG A 92 18.57 12.59 7.93
CA ARG A 92 19.19 11.62 8.86
C ARG A 92 18.63 11.69 10.29
N ARG A 93 17.33 12.05 10.42
CA ARG A 93 16.60 12.11 11.69
C ARG A 93 15.43 11.14 11.62
N VAL A 94 15.74 9.86 11.64
CA VAL A 94 14.87 8.75 11.29
C VAL A 94 14.32 8.05 12.54
N PRO A 95 13.15 7.37 12.42
CA PRO A 95 12.72 6.37 13.39
C PRO A 95 13.62 5.13 13.30
N ASP A 96 13.50 4.24 14.27
CA ASP A 96 14.20 2.95 14.24
C ASP A 96 13.53 1.96 13.30
N VAL A 97 12.19 2.01 13.24
CA VAL A 97 11.37 1.20 12.34
C VAL A 97 10.31 2.07 11.69
N ALA A 98 10.08 1.90 10.41
CA ALA A 98 8.97 2.54 9.71
C ALA A 98 8.21 1.56 8.80
N PHE A 99 6.88 1.71 8.79
CA PHE A 99 5.98 1.02 7.89
C PHE A 99 4.98 2.03 7.32
N CYS A 100 4.95 2.15 5.98
CA CYS A 100 4.04 3.04 5.26
C CYS A 100 3.52 2.35 4.00
N PHE A 101 2.27 2.55 3.65
CA PHE A 101 1.68 1.97 2.44
C PHE A 101 2.32 2.45 1.14
N PHE A 102 3.09 3.54 1.19
CA PHE A 102 3.89 4.02 0.06
C PHE A 102 5.33 3.48 0.04
N SER A 103 5.70 2.65 1.03
CA SER A 103 7.09 2.19 1.15
C SER A 103 7.53 1.30 0.00
N ASP A 104 6.64 0.50 -0.60
CA ASP A 104 6.98 -0.43 -1.68
C ASP A 104 7.43 0.27 -2.97
N TRP A 105 6.79 1.38 -3.35
CA TRP A 105 7.08 2.07 -4.61
C TRP A 105 7.75 3.44 -4.43
N GLN A 106 7.45 4.19 -3.39
CA GLN A 106 7.95 5.56 -3.23
C GLN A 106 9.23 5.63 -2.39
N ILE A 107 9.38 4.75 -1.39
CA ILE A 107 10.43 4.87 -0.37
C ILE A 107 11.51 3.81 -0.54
N ALA A 108 11.17 2.53 -0.42
CA ALA A 108 12.18 1.47 -0.33
C ALA A 108 13.08 1.37 -1.57
N PRO A 109 12.60 1.37 -2.82
CA PRO A 109 13.49 1.26 -3.97
C PRO A 109 14.44 2.46 -4.10
N LYS A 110 13.94 3.68 -3.91
CA LYS A 110 14.74 4.90 -4.02
C LYS A 110 15.79 5.01 -2.92
N PHE A 111 15.38 4.79 -1.66
CA PHE A 111 16.28 4.97 -0.54
C PHE A 111 17.21 3.78 -0.30
N ALA A 112 16.87 2.58 -0.78
CA ALA A 112 17.83 1.50 -0.94
C ALA A 112 18.90 1.88 -1.98
N TYR A 113 18.50 2.37 -3.16
CA TYR A 113 19.40 2.86 -4.19
C TYR A 113 20.36 3.93 -3.66
N ASP A 114 19.87 4.87 -2.88
CA ASP A 114 20.67 5.95 -2.25
C ASP A 114 21.54 5.48 -1.05
N GLY A 115 21.49 4.19 -0.68
CA GLY A 115 22.24 3.63 0.45
C GLY A 115 21.79 4.14 1.82
N LYS A 116 20.50 4.51 1.95
CA LYS A 116 19.92 5.07 3.19
C LYS A 116 19.12 4.06 4.02
N LEU A 117 18.97 2.84 3.54
CA LEU A 117 18.33 1.75 4.28
C LEU A 117 19.38 0.75 4.78
N SER A 118 19.09 0.12 5.90
CA SER A 118 19.92 -0.97 6.43
C SER A 118 19.75 -2.22 5.58
N ASP A 119 20.84 -2.94 5.38
CA ASP A 119 20.80 -4.32 4.93
C ASP A 119 20.14 -5.17 6.02
N VAL A 120 19.02 -5.82 5.69
CA VAL A 120 18.20 -6.62 6.61
C VAL A 120 18.20 -8.10 6.26
N THR A 121 19.24 -8.53 5.55
CA THR A 121 19.40 -9.92 5.11
C THR A 121 19.39 -10.91 6.28
N ASP A 122 19.92 -10.52 7.43
CA ASP A 122 19.88 -11.30 8.66
C ASP A 122 18.43 -11.58 9.12
N VAL A 123 17.56 -10.58 9.09
CA VAL A 123 16.13 -10.74 9.41
C VAL A 123 15.44 -11.60 8.37
N ILE A 124 15.71 -11.33 7.10
CA ILE A 124 15.09 -12.08 5.99
C ILE A 124 15.51 -13.56 6.03
N ASN A 125 16.76 -13.88 6.32
CA ASN A 125 17.23 -15.27 6.37
C ASN A 125 16.46 -16.10 7.40
N ASP A 126 16.11 -15.51 8.55
CA ASP A 126 15.31 -16.18 9.58
C ASP A 126 13.85 -16.40 9.12
N LEU A 127 13.33 -15.51 8.28
CA LEU A 127 11.93 -15.52 7.83
C LEU A 127 11.75 -16.20 6.46
N LYS A 128 12.82 -16.36 5.68
CA LYS A 128 12.79 -16.78 4.27
C LYS A 128 12.00 -18.04 3.98
N PRO A 129 12.09 -19.13 4.78
CA PRO A 129 11.33 -20.36 4.52
C PRO A 129 9.81 -20.16 4.57
N ARG A 130 9.35 -19.14 5.28
CA ARG A 130 7.93 -18.82 5.48
C ARG A 130 7.32 -18.00 4.36
N TYR A 131 8.14 -17.27 3.58
CA TYR A 131 7.66 -16.33 2.58
C TYR A 131 6.97 -16.99 1.38
N ILE A 132 5.97 -16.30 0.86
CA ILE A 132 5.50 -16.46 -0.52
C ILE A 132 6.56 -15.85 -1.43
N GLU A 133 7.01 -16.59 -2.44
CA GLU A 133 8.20 -16.23 -3.23
C GLU A 133 8.07 -14.88 -3.96
N SER A 134 6.92 -14.62 -4.60
CA SER A 134 6.67 -13.34 -5.29
C SER A 134 6.69 -12.15 -4.34
N HIS A 135 6.26 -12.33 -3.08
CA HIS A 135 6.30 -11.30 -2.06
C HIS A 135 7.73 -11.04 -1.56
N LEU A 136 8.50 -12.10 -1.32
CA LEU A 136 9.89 -11.99 -0.88
C LEU A 136 10.75 -11.20 -1.86
N LYS A 137 10.54 -11.40 -3.16
CA LYS A 137 11.30 -10.71 -4.22
C LYS A 137 11.22 -9.18 -4.13
N THR A 138 10.14 -8.63 -3.59
CA THR A 138 9.96 -7.17 -3.48
C THR A 138 10.91 -6.51 -2.47
N GLY A 139 11.49 -7.27 -1.55
CA GLY A 139 12.50 -6.79 -0.59
C GLY A 139 13.93 -6.78 -1.13
N TRP A 140 14.18 -7.45 -2.29
CA TRP A 140 15.50 -7.57 -2.92
C TRP A 140 15.75 -6.35 -3.82
N LEU A 141 16.52 -5.38 -3.33
CA LEU A 141 16.69 -4.06 -3.92
C LEU A 141 18.15 -3.75 -4.21
N TYR A 142 18.40 -2.83 -5.16
CA TYR A 142 19.74 -2.42 -5.53
C TYR A 142 20.19 -1.20 -4.71
N ASN A 143 21.40 -1.28 -4.16
CA ASN A 143 22.10 -0.18 -3.48
C ASN A 143 23.20 0.33 -4.39
N ASN A 144 23.07 1.55 -4.91
CA ASN A 144 24.04 2.13 -5.83
C ASN A 144 25.30 2.63 -5.13
N ALA A 145 25.22 2.97 -3.83
CA ALA A 145 26.39 3.36 -3.05
C ALA A 145 27.34 2.18 -2.78
N GLU A 146 26.79 0.98 -2.59
CA GLU A 146 27.54 -0.26 -2.34
C GLU A 146 27.68 -1.13 -3.59
N LYS A 147 27.03 -0.74 -4.72
CA LYS A 147 27.01 -1.47 -6.00
C LYS A 147 26.58 -2.94 -5.86
N LYS A 148 25.60 -3.19 -4.99
CA LYS A 148 25.11 -4.56 -4.74
C LYS A 148 23.60 -4.64 -4.62
N TRP A 149 23.08 -5.83 -4.92
CA TRP A 149 21.73 -6.24 -4.59
C TRP A 149 21.73 -6.92 -3.22
N SER A 150 20.75 -6.57 -2.36
CA SER A 150 20.53 -7.23 -1.07
C SER A 150 19.10 -6.99 -0.60
N TYR A 151 18.73 -7.54 0.56
CA TYR A 151 17.45 -7.22 1.18
C TYR A 151 17.57 -5.90 1.96
N TYR A 152 16.90 -4.86 1.47
CA TYR A 152 16.87 -3.53 2.10
C TYR A 152 15.48 -3.17 2.65
N SER A 153 14.51 -4.07 2.51
CA SER A 153 13.19 -3.94 3.12
C SER A 153 12.63 -5.32 3.46
N ILE A 154 11.66 -5.35 4.37
CA ILE A 154 11.07 -6.58 4.90
C ILE A 154 9.60 -6.60 4.46
N PRO A 155 9.25 -7.33 3.39
CA PRO A 155 7.87 -7.45 2.89
C PRO A 155 6.97 -8.13 3.94
N ILE A 156 5.81 -7.54 4.25
CA ILE A 156 4.94 -8.11 5.31
C ILE A 156 3.50 -8.32 4.86
N GLU A 157 2.94 -7.41 4.08
CA GLU A 157 1.54 -7.40 3.68
C GLU A 157 1.41 -7.15 2.20
N ALA A 158 0.48 -7.82 1.56
CA ALA A 158 0.27 -7.75 0.13
C ALA A 158 -1.18 -7.41 -0.21
N GLN A 159 -1.33 -6.77 -1.37
CA GLN A 159 -2.61 -6.58 -2.04
C GLN A 159 -2.51 -7.03 -3.49
N ALA A 160 -3.65 -7.48 -4.04
CA ALA A 160 -3.80 -7.82 -5.44
C ALA A 160 -5.21 -7.44 -5.93
N LEU A 161 -5.34 -7.07 -7.19
CA LEU A 161 -6.57 -6.51 -7.72
C LEU A 161 -7.70 -7.52 -7.75
N GLY A 162 -8.74 -7.31 -6.92
CA GLY A 162 -10.03 -7.96 -6.98
C GLY A 162 -11.10 -7.04 -7.56
N THR A 163 -12.35 -7.50 -7.60
CA THR A 163 -13.53 -6.70 -7.95
C THR A 163 -14.60 -6.88 -6.91
N HIS A 164 -15.12 -5.79 -6.38
CA HIS A 164 -16.28 -5.78 -5.47
C HIS A 164 -17.51 -5.25 -6.21
N TYR A 165 -18.68 -5.79 -5.91
CA TYR A 165 -19.93 -5.37 -6.51
C TYR A 165 -21.13 -5.51 -5.57
N TRP A 166 -22.18 -4.73 -5.82
CA TRP A 166 -23.43 -4.80 -5.08
C TRP A 166 -24.36 -5.85 -5.69
N LYS A 167 -24.56 -6.96 -4.98
CA LYS A 167 -25.45 -8.06 -5.40
C LYS A 167 -26.89 -7.60 -5.57
N ASP A 168 -27.39 -6.75 -4.66
CA ASP A 168 -28.75 -6.21 -4.72
C ASP A 168 -28.95 -5.30 -5.95
N MET A 169 -27.96 -4.50 -6.33
CA MET A 169 -28.04 -3.69 -7.54
C MET A 169 -28.01 -4.55 -8.80
N VAL A 170 -27.21 -5.60 -8.84
CA VAL A 170 -27.18 -6.58 -9.93
C VAL A 170 -28.53 -7.29 -10.06
N GLN A 171 -29.12 -7.73 -8.93
CA GLN A 171 -30.44 -8.33 -8.91
C GLN A 171 -31.53 -7.35 -9.36
N GLU A 172 -31.49 -6.09 -8.92
CA GLU A 172 -32.42 -5.04 -9.36
C GLU A 172 -32.28 -4.74 -10.86
N ALA A 173 -31.09 -4.90 -11.42
CA ALA A 173 -30.85 -4.83 -12.87
C ALA A 173 -31.43 -6.03 -13.65
N GLY A 174 -32.00 -7.02 -12.97
CA GLY A 174 -32.52 -8.25 -13.60
C GLY A 174 -31.40 -9.19 -14.07
N LEU A 175 -30.24 -9.13 -13.42
CA LEU A 175 -29.09 -10.00 -13.69
C LEU A 175 -28.86 -10.94 -12.49
N ASP A 176 -28.16 -12.06 -12.72
CA ASP A 176 -27.84 -13.01 -11.67
C ASP A 176 -26.68 -12.47 -10.79
N PRO A 177 -26.89 -12.25 -9.47
CA PRO A 177 -25.87 -11.71 -8.58
C PRO A 177 -24.91 -12.77 -8.01
N ASP A 178 -25.06 -14.06 -8.33
CA ASP A 178 -24.17 -15.12 -7.86
C ASP A 178 -22.75 -14.89 -8.42
N PRO A 179 -21.70 -14.80 -7.56
CA PRO A 179 -20.32 -14.65 -8.00
C PRO A 179 -19.89 -15.69 -9.07
N LYS A 180 -20.45 -16.90 -9.02
CA LYS A 180 -20.15 -17.98 -9.97
C LYS A 180 -20.83 -17.79 -11.33
N LYS A 181 -21.78 -16.86 -11.43
CA LYS A 181 -22.53 -16.55 -12.66
C LYS A 181 -22.09 -15.26 -13.34
N ILE A 182 -21.24 -14.48 -12.68
CA ILE A 182 -20.63 -13.31 -13.32
C ILE A 182 -19.71 -13.80 -14.45
N PRO A 183 -19.87 -13.31 -15.68
CA PRO A 183 -19.01 -13.72 -16.79
C PRO A 183 -17.54 -13.40 -16.54
N MET A 184 -16.65 -14.34 -16.86
CA MET A 184 -15.21 -14.21 -16.64
C MET A 184 -14.40 -14.19 -17.94
N THR A 185 -15.03 -14.17 -19.11
CA THR A 185 -14.37 -13.77 -20.36
C THR A 185 -14.35 -12.25 -20.44
N TRP A 186 -13.28 -11.66 -21.02
CA TRP A 186 -13.09 -10.21 -21.01
C TRP A 186 -14.30 -9.41 -21.49
N ASN A 187 -14.76 -9.72 -22.71
CA ASN A 187 -15.84 -8.94 -23.34
C ASN A 187 -17.18 -9.09 -22.60
N GLU A 188 -17.54 -10.31 -22.22
CA GLU A 188 -18.80 -10.56 -21.51
C GLU A 188 -18.77 -9.96 -20.09
N HIS A 189 -17.62 -10.00 -19.43
CA HIS A 189 -17.44 -9.39 -18.10
C HIS A 189 -17.75 -7.89 -18.13
N TRP A 190 -17.09 -7.15 -19.00
CA TRP A 190 -17.32 -5.70 -19.09
C TRP A 190 -18.70 -5.34 -19.62
N ALA A 191 -19.23 -6.14 -20.56
CA ALA A 191 -20.62 -5.98 -21.04
C ALA A 191 -21.66 -6.23 -19.93
N PHE A 192 -21.38 -7.13 -18.99
CA PHE A 192 -22.26 -7.40 -17.85
C PHE A 192 -22.47 -6.15 -16.98
N TRP A 193 -21.38 -5.45 -16.63
CA TRP A 193 -21.46 -4.24 -15.81
C TRP A 193 -22.10 -3.06 -16.56
N LYS A 194 -21.82 -2.93 -17.84
CA LYS A 194 -22.52 -1.95 -18.72
C LYS A 194 -24.01 -2.21 -18.74
N LYS A 195 -24.41 -3.46 -18.97
CA LYS A 195 -25.82 -3.89 -18.97
C LYS A 195 -26.49 -3.65 -17.61
N ALA A 196 -25.77 -3.85 -16.50
CA ALA A 196 -26.32 -3.56 -15.18
C ALA A 196 -26.71 -2.08 -15.04
N GLN A 197 -25.85 -1.14 -15.44
CA GLN A 197 -26.18 0.29 -15.50
C GLN A 197 -27.40 0.58 -16.36
N ASP A 198 -27.40 0.09 -17.60
CA ASP A 198 -28.44 0.40 -18.57
C ASP A 198 -29.81 -0.11 -18.11
N ASN A 199 -29.85 -1.32 -17.55
CA ASN A 199 -31.07 -1.91 -17.00
C ASN A 199 -31.59 -1.14 -15.78
N LEU A 200 -30.70 -0.73 -14.86
CA LEU A 200 -31.07 0.06 -13.68
C LEU A 200 -31.66 1.42 -14.11
N ARG A 201 -30.96 2.12 -14.99
CA ARG A 201 -31.40 3.43 -15.50
C ARG A 201 -32.74 3.34 -16.26
N LYS A 202 -32.95 2.26 -17.03
CA LYS A 202 -34.21 1.98 -17.72
C LYS A 202 -35.33 1.68 -16.74
N LYS A 203 -35.05 0.91 -15.66
CA LYS A 203 -36.05 0.48 -14.67
C LYS A 203 -36.60 1.65 -13.87
N ASP A 204 -35.72 2.52 -13.38
CA ASP A 204 -36.09 3.71 -12.60
C ASP A 204 -35.07 4.84 -12.83
N PRO A 205 -35.32 5.69 -13.85
CA PRO A 205 -34.44 6.81 -14.18
C PRO A 205 -34.28 7.82 -13.04
N ALA A 206 -35.30 8.01 -12.21
CA ALA A 206 -35.25 8.94 -11.09
C ALA A 206 -34.29 8.45 -10.00
N LYS A 207 -34.32 7.14 -9.70
CA LYS A 207 -33.45 6.52 -8.69
C LYS A 207 -32.04 6.26 -9.21
N TYR A 208 -31.91 5.76 -10.44
CA TYR A 208 -30.65 5.23 -10.96
C TYR A 208 -29.99 6.07 -12.06
N GLY A 209 -30.56 7.22 -12.44
CA GLY A 209 -30.02 8.05 -13.52
C GLY A 209 -28.57 8.49 -13.32
N LYS A 210 -28.12 8.56 -12.04
CA LYS A 210 -26.74 8.91 -11.67
C LYS A 210 -25.91 7.71 -11.16
N VAL A 211 -26.39 6.49 -11.39
CA VAL A 211 -25.63 5.26 -11.07
C VAL A 211 -24.82 4.85 -12.29
N PHE A 212 -23.57 4.45 -12.06
CA PHE A 212 -22.63 3.99 -13.08
C PHE A 212 -22.33 2.50 -12.89
N GLY A 213 -22.09 1.79 -13.99
CA GLY A 213 -21.79 0.36 -13.95
C GLY A 213 -20.42 0.09 -13.33
N ILE A 214 -19.45 0.96 -13.57
CA ILE A 214 -18.03 0.72 -13.30
C ILE A 214 -17.44 1.89 -12.50
N GLY A 215 -16.95 1.60 -11.31
CA GLY A 215 -16.26 2.56 -10.44
C GLY A 215 -14.73 2.47 -10.59
N MET A 216 -14.21 2.83 -11.76
CA MET A 216 -12.77 2.75 -12.05
C MET A 216 -12.12 4.13 -12.00
N THR A 217 -11.08 4.27 -11.18
CA THR A 217 -10.27 5.50 -11.15
C THR A 217 -9.58 5.70 -12.51
N SER A 218 -9.59 6.93 -13.00
CA SER A 218 -8.97 7.30 -14.29
C SER A 218 -8.10 8.55 -14.17
N SER A 219 -7.68 8.87 -12.96
CA SER A 219 -7.01 10.09 -12.54
C SER A 219 -5.51 9.91 -12.38
N SER A 220 -4.72 10.92 -12.73
CA SER A 220 -3.30 10.96 -12.37
C SER A 220 -3.04 11.23 -10.88
N ARG A 221 -4.09 11.50 -10.08
CA ARG A 221 -4.02 11.72 -8.64
C ARG A 221 -4.22 10.43 -7.83
N ALA A 222 -4.73 9.37 -8.46
CA ALA A 222 -4.97 8.07 -7.82
C ALA A 222 -3.88 7.07 -8.19
N THR A 223 -3.24 6.46 -7.19
CA THR A 223 -2.29 5.35 -7.40
C THR A 223 -3.02 4.10 -7.90
N ASP A 224 -4.29 3.94 -7.58
CA ASP A 224 -5.14 2.87 -8.10
C ASP A 224 -5.27 2.92 -9.63
N THR A 225 -5.29 4.11 -10.25
CA THR A 225 -5.29 4.22 -11.72
C THR A 225 -4.06 3.56 -12.33
N PHE A 226 -2.90 3.80 -11.72
CA PHE A 226 -1.64 3.19 -12.14
C PHE A 226 -1.68 1.67 -11.99
N TYR A 227 -2.17 1.20 -10.84
CA TYR A 227 -2.30 -0.23 -10.55
C TYR A 227 -3.23 -0.93 -11.55
N PHE A 228 -4.41 -0.39 -11.77
CA PHE A 228 -5.39 -0.96 -12.71
C PHE A 228 -4.83 -1.01 -14.13
N PHE A 229 -4.16 0.06 -14.55
CA PHE A 229 -3.56 0.12 -15.88
C PHE A 229 -2.54 -1.00 -16.09
N GLU A 230 -1.59 -1.18 -15.16
CA GLU A 230 -0.57 -2.22 -15.28
C GLU A 230 -1.15 -3.63 -15.16
N GLN A 231 -2.13 -3.84 -14.29
CA GLN A 231 -2.81 -5.12 -14.19
C GLN A 231 -3.49 -5.48 -15.53
N TYR A 232 -4.15 -4.53 -16.16
CA TYR A 232 -4.82 -4.78 -17.45
C TYR A 232 -3.84 -4.77 -18.63
N LEU A 233 -2.70 -4.10 -18.53
CA LEU A 233 -1.62 -4.25 -19.50
C LEU A 233 -1.15 -5.71 -19.58
N LEU A 234 -1.02 -6.38 -18.44
CA LEU A 234 -0.73 -7.83 -18.41
C LEU A 234 -1.85 -8.66 -19.02
N ALA A 235 -3.12 -8.24 -18.87
CA ALA A 235 -4.23 -8.90 -19.57
C ALA A 235 -4.08 -8.82 -21.09
N PHE A 236 -3.59 -7.69 -21.61
CA PHE A 236 -3.25 -7.51 -23.03
C PHE A 236 -1.87 -8.07 -23.43
N ARG A 237 -1.20 -8.83 -22.54
CA ARG A 237 0.10 -9.47 -22.76
C ARG A 237 1.24 -8.47 -23.00
N GLY A 238 1.11 -7.24 -22.50
CA GLY A 238 2.13 -6.20 -22.58
C GLY A 238 3.04 -6.16 -21.37
N GLU A 239 4.25 -5.63 -21.58
CA GLU A 239 5.30 -5.45 -20.58
C GLU A 239 5.90 -4.06 -20.71
N VAL A 240 6.23 -3.44 -19.57
CA VAL A 240 6.94 -2.15 -19.55
C VAL A 240 8.43 -2.36 -19.36
N ILE A 241 8.79 -3.27 -18.44
CA ILE A 241 10.17 -3.61 -18.08
C ILE A 241 10.32 -5.13 -18.12
N SER A 242 11.45 -5.59 -18.64
CA SER A 242 11.83 -7.00 -18.59
C SER A 242 12.18 -7.44 -17.16
N PRO A 243 12.22 -8.76 -16.88
CA PRO A 243 12.68 -9.28 -15.59
C PRO A 243 14.10 -8.84 -15.20
N GLU A 244 14.95 -8.47 -16.21
CA GLU A 244 16.30 -7.95 -16.01
C GLU A 244 16.32 -6.43 -15.75
N GLY A 245 15.14 -5.80 -15.61
CA GLY A 245 15.01 -4.37 -15.30
C GLY A 245 15.24 -3.42 -16.50
N LYS A 246 15.17 -3.91 -17.75
CA LYS A 246 15.33 -3.09 -18.97
C LYS A 246 13.97 -2.62 -19.47
N VAL A 247 13.91 -1.38 -19.97
CA VAL A 247 12.69 -0.84 -20.60
C VAL A 247 12.45 -1.56 -21.93
N VAL A 248 11.29 -2.22 -22.04
CA VAL A 248 10.81 -2.94 -23.25
C VAL A 248 9.50 -2.38 -23.79
N ALA A 249 8.97 -1.33 -23.18
CA ALA A 249 7.68 -0.71 -23.54
C ALA A 249 7.60 -0.24 -25.00
N ALA A 250 8.73 0.15 -25.61
CA ALA A 250 8.80 0.59 -26.99
C ALA A 250 8.82 -0.56 -28.03
N GLU A 251 8.99 -1.80 -27.60
CA GLU A 251 8.91 -2.94 -28.49
C GLU A 251 7.50 -3.02 -29.11
N PRO A 252 7.37 -3.36 -30.41
CA PRO A 252 6.09 -3.30 -31.11
C PRO A 252 4.95 -4.03 -30.39
N LYS A 253 5.19 -5.21 -29.83
CA LYS A 253 4.21 -5.99 -29.07
C LYS A 253 3.74 -5.25 -27.82
N ASN A 254 4.68 -4.69 -27.07
CA ASN A 254 4.40 -4.03 -25.80
C ASN A 254 3.71 -2.67 -26.01
N ARG A 255 4.18 -1.91 -27.01
CA ARG A 255 3.53 -0.66 -27.44
C ARG A 255 2.07 -0.89 -27.88
N ASP A 256 1.81 -1.92 -28.68
CA ASP A 256 0.44 -2.30 -29.10
C ASP A 256 -0.45 -2.64 -27.90
N ALA A 257 0.09 -3.40 -26.94
CA ALA A 257 -0.64 -3.71 -25.70
C ALA A 257 -0.93 -2.47 -24.87
N ILE A 258 0.00 -1.50 -24.76
CA ILE A 258 -0.21 -0.22 -24.08
C ILE A 258 -1.33 0.58 -24.76
N VAL A 259 -1.30 0.66 -26.10
CA VAL A 259 -2.36 1.34 -26.88
C VAL A 259 -3.72 0.68 -26.63
N LYS A 260 -3.80 -0.65 -26.66
CA LYS A 260 -5.04 -1.40 -26.36
C LYS A 260 -5.54 -1.20 -24.94
N THR A 261 -4.63 -1.12 -23.97
CA THR A 261 -4.98 -0.84 -22.57
C THR A 261 -5.55 0.57 -22.42
N LEU A 262 -4.91 1.58 -23.06
CA LEU A 262 -5.44 2.95 -23.12
C LEU A 262 -6.83 2.99 -23.77
N ALA A 263 -6.99 2.32 -24.91
CA ALA A 263 -8.27 2.23 -25.62
C ALA A 263 -9.37 1.62 -24.74
N PHE A 264 -9.06 0.60 -23.94
CA PHE A 264 -10.00 0.01 -22.99
C PHE A 264 -10.45 1.04 -21.93
N PHE A 265 -9.52 1.69 -21.22
CA PHE A 265 -9.85 2.70 -20.20
C PHE A 265 -10.66 3.86 -20.76
N THR A 266 -10.23 4.37 -21.90
CA THR A 266 -10.86 5.57 -22.51
C THR A 266 -12.20 5.26 -23.14
N SER A 267 -12.43 4.02 -23.65
CA SER A 267 -13.72 3.60 -24.19
C SER A 267 -14.80 3.53 -23.12
N ILE A 268 -14.55 2.82 -22.01
CA ILE A 268 -15.55 2.69 -20.92
C ILE A 268 -15.90 4.06 -20.30
N TYR A 269 -14.93 4.98 -20.24
CA TYR A 269 -15.17 6.34 -19.78
C TYR A 269 -16.01 7.15 -20.80
N ASN A 270 -15.58 7.20 -22.05
CA ASN A 270 -16.25 7.96 -23.11
C ASN A 270 -17.68 7.45 -23.42
N GLU A 271 -17.91 6.15 -23.23
CA GLU A 271 -19.24 5.53 -23.35
C GLU A 271 -20.16 5.84 -22.15
N GLY A 272 -19.67 6.47 -21.10
CA GLY A 272 -20.45 6.89 -19.93
C GLY A 272 -20.76 5.79 -18.91
N TYR A 273 -19.93 4.76 -18.84
CA TYR A 273 -20.05 3.68 -17.84
C TYR A 273 -19.21 3.89 -16.58
N VAL A 274 -18.33 4.89 -16.60
CA VAL A 274 -17.55 5.37 -15.46
C VAL A 274 -18.01 6.78 -15.10
N PRO A 275 -18.09 7.16 -13.81
CA PRO A 275 -18.46 8.52 -13.41
C PRO A 275 -17.60 9.58 -14.07
N PRO A 276 -18.16 10.71 -14.54
CA PRO A 276 -17.41 11.73 -15.29
C PRO A 276 -16.34 12.43 -14.46
N ASP A 277 -16.47 12.45 -13.14
CA ASP A 277 -15.48 12.99 -12.20
C ASP A 277 -14.32 12.01 -11.88
N ALA A 278 -14.34 10.78 -12.39
CA ALA A 278 -13.29 9.78 -12.18
C ALA A 278 -11.89 10.23 -12.65
N LEU A 279 -11.81 11.24 -13.51
CA LEU A 279 -10.55 11.90 -13.92
C LEU A 279 -9.90 12.75 -12.81
N THR A 280 -10.61 13.00 -11.72
CA THR A 280 -10.14 13.81 -10.59
C THR A 280 -10.07 13.03 -9.28
N TRP A 281 -10.49 11.76 -9.28
CA TRP A 281 -10.53 10.92 -8.10
C TRP A 281 -9.15 10.71 -7.47
N THR A 282 -9.15 10.54 -6.16
CA THR A 282 -8.05 10.02 -5.35
C THR A 282 -8.27 8.53 -5.05
N ASP A 283 -7.36 7.88 -4.36
CA ASP A 283 -7.47 6.45 -4.02
C ASP A 283 -8.69 6.11 -3.12
N ALA A 284 -9.23 7.09 -2.40
CA ALA A 284 -10.40 6.87 -1.56
C ALA A 284 -11.73 6.96 -2.33
N ASP A 285 -11.74 7.56 -3.53
CA ASP A 285 -13.00 7.94 -4.17
C ASP A 285 -13.73 6.76 -4.80
N ASN A 286 -13.04 5.74 -5.34
CA ASN A 286 -13.69 4.50 -5.76
C ASN A 286 -14.39 3.81 -4.58
N ASN A 287 -13.76 3.76 -3.40
CA ASN A 287 -14.33 3.22 -2.17
C ASN A 287 -15.57 3.99 -1.75
N ASN A 288 -15.50 5.33 -1.75
CA ASN A 288 -16.61 6.22 -1.36
C ASN A 288 -17.79 6.07 -2.33
N ASN A 289 -17.53 6.09 -3.63
CA ASN A 289 -18.57 5.91 -4.65
C ASN A 289 -19.22 4.53 -4.57
N PHE A 290 -18.45 3.49 -4.30
CA PHE A 290 -18.99 2.15 -4.07
C PHE A 290 -19.86 2.12 -2.81
N ASN A 291 -19.35 2.60 -1.68
CA ASN A 291 -20.09 2.60 -0.41
C ASN A 291 -21.40 3.39 -0.48
N ASN A 292 -21.42 4.45 -1.27
CA ASN A 292 -22.61 5.28 -1.52
C ASN A 292 -23.54 4.71 -2.62
N LYS A 293 -23.22 3.53 -3.17
CA LYS A 293 -23.97 2.90 -4.29
C LYS A 293 -24.11 3.79 -5.53
N THR A 294 -23.13 4.68 -5.77
CA THR A 294 -23.03 5.47 -6.99
C THR A 294 -22.52 4.61 -8.15
N VAL A 295 -21.83 3.53 -7.83
CA VAL A 295 -21.33 2.55 -8.81
C VAL A 295 -21.79 1.14 -8.45
N VAL A 296 -22.06 0.31 -9.48
CA VAL A 296 -22.47 -1.08 -9.29
C VAL A 296 -21.30 -1.95 -8.87
N MET A 297 -20.13 -1.75 -9.49
CA MET A 297 -18.91 -2.48 -9.16
C MET A 297 -17.70 -1.53 -9.13
N THR A 298 -16.65 -1.97 -8.45
CA THR A 298 -15.33 -1.32 -8.49
C THR A 298 -14.22 -2.36 -8.40
N PRO A 299 -13.17 -2.26 -9.24
CA PRO A 299 -11.90 -2.92 -8.95
C PRO A 299 -11.29 -2.29 -7.68
N ASN A 300 -10.65 -3.09 -6.85
CA ASN A 300 -9.94 -2.59 -5.69
C ASN A 300 -8.77 -3.54 -5.34
N PRO A 301 -7.58 -3.01 -5.01
CA PRO A 301 -6.43 -3.88 -4.77
C PRO A 301 -6.47 -4.64 -3.43
N SER A 302 -7.40 -4.34 -2.55
CA SER A 302 -7.56 -5.03 -1.26
C SER A 302 -9.03 -5.26 -0.93
N ILE A 303 -9.32 -6.01 0.14
CA ILE A 303 -10.68 -6.16 0.66
C ILE A 303 -11.08 -5.06 1.64
N SER A 304 -10.48 -3.86 1.55
CA SER A 304 -10.80 -2.72 2.41
C SER A 304 -12.26 -2.29 2.33
N ILE A 305 -12.86 -2.35 1.13
CA ILE A 305 -14.27 -2.01 0.91
C ILE A 305 -15.19 -2.95 1.69
N PRO A 306 -15.21 -4.28 1.45
CA PRO A 306 -16.01 -5.17 2.27
C PRO A 306 -15.60 -5.15 3.74
N GLY A 307 -14.31 -5.04 4.06
CA GLY A 307 -13.83 -4.96 5.44
C GLY A 307 -14.45 -3.79 6.24
N ALA A 308 -14.64 -2.63 5.62
CA ALA A 308 -15.37 -1.53 6.26
C ALA A 308 -16.81 -1.91 6.62
N HIS A 309 -17.47 -2.68 5.76
CA HIS A 309 -18.82 -3.20 6.05
C HIS A 309 -18.81 -4.31 7.10
N PHE A 310 -17.75 -5.11 7.18
CA PHE A 310 -17.63 -6.11 8.26
C PHE A 310 -17.74 -5.47 9.65
N PHE A 311 -17.14 -4.30 9.84
CA PHE A 311 -17.18 -3.60 11.13
C PHE A 311 -18.46 -2.76 11.32
N ASN A 312 -19.04 -2.21 10.24
CA ASN A 312 -20.12 -1.25 10.33
C ASN A 312 -21.51 -1.80 9.95
N ASN A 313 -21.59 -2.76 9.03
CA ASN A 313 -22.84 -3.33 8.53
C ASN A 313 -22.63 -4.76 7.99
N LYS A 314 -22.75 -5.74 8.87
CA LYS A 314 -22.52 -7.16 8.55
C LYS A 314 -23.51 -7.72 7.51
N ASP A 315 -24.70 -7.18 7.39
CA ASP A 315 -25.65 -7.61 6.34
C ASP A 315 -25.12 -7.23 4.95
N ASN A 316 -24.57 -6.03 4.80
CA ASN A 316 -23.91 -5.66 3.55
C ASN A 316 -22.72 -6.58 3.28
N TYR A 317 -21.87 -6.84 4.29
CA TYR A 317 -20.70 -7.70 4.15
C TYR A 317 -21.06 -9.10 3.67
N TYR A 318 -21.92 -9.80 4.38
CA TYR A 318 -22.21 -11.19 4.09
C TYR A 318 -23.19 -11.39 2.93
N ASN A 319 -24.18 -10.52 2.79
CA ASN A 319 -25.33 -10.78 1.92
C ASN A 319 -25.38 -9.89 0.66
N LYS A 320 -24.89 -8.63 0.72
CA LYS A 320 -25.11 -7.67 -0.37
C LYS A 320 -23.87 -7.35 -1.19
N ILE A 321 -22.67 -7.57 -0.67
CA ILE A 321 -21.43 -7.35 -1.43
C ILE A 321 -20.90 -8.69 -1.94
N GLY A 322 -20.50 -8.72 -3.20
CA GLY A 322 -19.76 -9.82 -3.80
C GLY A 322 -18.32 -9.43 -4.07
N THR A 323 -17.42 -10.42 -4.01
CA THR A 323 -16.01 -10.27 -4.41
C THR A 323 -15.68 -11.35 -5.42
N ILE A 324 -15.08 -10.96 -6.53
CA ILE A 324 -14.61 -11.84 -7.60
C ILE A 324 -13.20 -11.45 -8.06
N LEU A 325 -12.56 -12.35 -8.78
CA LEU A 325 -11.26 -12.11 -9.42
C LEU A 325 -11.44 -11.35 -10.75
N GLN A 326 -10.32 -11.01 -11.40
CA GLN A 326 -10.32 -10.35 -12.71
C GLN A 326 -10.67 -11.32 -13.83
N PRO A 327 -11.30 -10.85 -14.94
CA PRO A 327 -11.63 -11.70 -16.08
C PRO A 327 -10.38 -12.20 -16.82
N ALA A 328 -10.52 -13.23 -17.62
CA ALA A 328 -9.45 -13.77 -18.46
C ALA A 328 -8.97 -12.75 -19.50
N SER A 329 -7.75 -12.96 -19.99
CA SER A 329 -7.10 -12.13 -21.03
C SER A 329 -7.98 -12.01 -22.29
N PRO A 330 -8.13 -10.81 -22.87
CA PRO A 330 -8.82 -10.61 -24.15
C PRO A 330 -8.03 -11.15 -25.35
N VAL A 331 -6.75 -11.48 -25.16
CA VAL A 331 -5.86 -11.93 -26.25
C VAL A 331 -6.01 -13.42 -26.53
N ASP A 332 -6.11 -14.24 -25.48
CA ASP A 332 -6.07 -15.69 -25.60
C ASP A 332 -7.05 -16.44 -24.69
N GLY A 333 -7.88 -15.72 -23.93
CA GLY A 333 -8.87 -16.30 -23.02
C GLY A 333 -8.26 -16.99 -21.79
N LYS A 334 -6.96 -16.84 -21.54
CA LYS A 334 -6.27 -17.48 -20.41
C LYS A 334 -6.11 -16.50 -19.22
N GLY A 335 -5.82 -17.04 -18.03
CA GLY A 335 -5.37 -16.27 -16.89
C GLY A 335 -4.06 -15.52 -17.21
N TYR A 336 -3.76 -14.53 -16.39
CA TYR A 336 -2.51 -13.77 -16.41
C TYR A 336 -2.10 -13.46 -14.97
N PRO A 337 -0.81 -13.16 -14.72
CA PRO A 337 -0.34 -12.89 -13.37
C PRO A 337 -1.07 -11.72 -12.71
N TYR A 338 -1.39 -11.86 -11.42
CA TYR A 338 -1.83 -10.73 -10.61
C TYR A 338 -0.60 -9.96 -10.13
N LEU A 339 -0.57 -8.67 -10.38
CA LEU A 339 0.41 -7.79 -9.77
C LEU A 339 0.16 -7.73 -8.27
N VAL A 340 1.22 -7.96 -7.48
CA VAL A 340 1.15 -7.83 -6.03
C VAL A 340 1.96 -6.62 -5.58
N SER A 341 1.29 -5.69 -4.91
CA SER A 341 1.92 -4.60 -4.19
C SER A 341 2.15 -5.06 -2.76
N VAL A 342 3.40 -5.21 -2.36
CA VAL A 342 3.78 -5.77 -1.06
C VAL A 342 4.37 -4.67 -0.19
N LYS A 343 3.68 -4.36 0.89
CA LYS A 343 4.04 -3.28 1.82
C LYS A 343 5.16 -3.73 2.74
N PRO A 344 6.34 -3.10 2.71
CA PRO A 344 7.46 -3.49 3.52
C PRO A 344 7.63 -2.63 4.77
N ILE A 345 8.18 -3.24 5.82
CA ILE A 345 8.88 -2.55 6.87
C ILE A 345 10.26 -2.12 6.35
N ILE A 346 10.70 -0.93 6.71
CA ILE A 346 12.08 -0.45 6.51
C ILE A 346 12.75 -0.16 7.87
N ILE A 347 14.04 -0.43 7.92
CA ILE A 347 14.94 0.00 8.99
C ILE A 347 15.93 0.98 8.35
N PRO A 348 15.85 2.29 8.66
CA PRO A 348 16.79 3.26 8.14
C PRO A 348 18.24 2.96 8.55
N LYS A 349 19.22 3.28 7.69
CA LYS A 349 20.65 3.07 7.99
C LYS A 349 21.10 3.89 9.20
N ASP A 350 20.55 5.09 9.36
CA ASP A 350 20.86 6.01 10.46
C ASP A 350 19.98 5.78 11.72
N ALA A 351 19.20 4.70 11.78
CA ALA A 351 18.42 4.33 12.97
C ALA A 351 19.35 4.06 14.17
N LYS A 352 18.99 4.57 15.33
CA LYS A 352 19.83 4.51 16.54
C LYS A 352 19.83 3.12 17.16
N GLU A 353 18.67 2.48 17.19
CA GLU A 353 18.45 1.21 17.89
C GLU A 353 18.40 0.01 16.91
N GLN A 354 19.43 -0.13 16.06
CA GLN A 354 19.51 -1.14 15.01
C GLN A 354 19.25 -2.59 15.50
N VAL A 355 19.81 -2.97 16.66
CA VAL A 355 19.65 -4.32 17.22
C VAL A 355 18.23 -4.50 17.74
N LEU A 356 17.71 -3.52 18.46
CA LEU A 356 16.37 -3.55 19.02
C LEU A 356 15.30 -3.51 17.93
N ALA A 357 15.52 -2.73 16.86
CA ALA A 357 14.65 -2.69 15.69
C ALA A 357 14.51 -4.06 15.02
N ARG A 358 15.63 -4.77 14.80
CA ARG A 358 15.60 -6.14 14.23
C ARG A 358 14.90 -7.13 15.16
N LYS A 359 15.13 -7.01 16.47
CA LYS A 359 14.46 -7.86 17.48
C LYS A 359 12.95 -7.60 17.48
N PHE A 360 12.53 -6.34 17.43
CA PHE A 360 11.13 -5.94 17.33
C PHE A 360 10.46 -6.51 16.07
N VAL A 361 11.10 -6.34 14.91
CA VAL A 361 10.57 -6.86 13.64
C VAL A 361 10.40 -8.39 13.68
N ARG A 362 11.38 -9.14 14.20
CA ARG A 362 11.25 -10.60 14.36
C ARG A 362 10.10 -10.98 15.29
N TYR A 363 9.90 -10.22 16.37
CA TYR A 363 8.82 -10.47 17.32
C TYR A 363 7.43 -10.26 16.70
N ILE A 364 7.21 -9.12 16.06
CA ILE A 364 5.91 -8.80 15.45
C ILE A 364 5.58 -9.72 14.28
N LEU A 365 6.60 -10.20 13.55
CA LEU A 365 6.45 -11.12 12.42
C LEU A 365 6.44 -12.60 12.84
N GLY A 366 6.55 -12.91 14.13
CA GLY A 366 6.28 -14.26 14.65
C GLY A 366 4.87 -14.71 14.27
N THR A 367 4.70 -15.99 13.89
CA THR A 367 3.43 -16.52 13.35
C THR A 367 2.21 -16.12 14.17
N LYS A 368 2.27 -16.32 15.50
CA LYS A 368 1.17 -15.97 16.42
C LYS A 368 0.84 -14.46 16.38
N ASN A 369 1.86 -13.62 16.51
CA ASN A 369 1.70 -12.18 16.64
C ASN A 369 1.21 -11.56 15.33
N PHE A 370 1.81 -11.98 14.22
CA PHE A 370 1.43 -11.47 12.91
C PHE A 370 0.04 -11.95 12.48
N THR A 371 -0.32 -13.22 12.80
CA THR A 371 -1.70 -13.71 12.60
C THR A 371 -2.70 -12.87 13.39
N ALA A 372 -2.41 -12.56 14.66
CA ALA A 372 -3.30 -11.74 15.47
C ALA A 372 -3.51 -10.34 14.89
N TYR A 373 -2.45 -9.72 14.37
CA TYR A 373 -2.52 -8.41 13.73
C TYR A 373 -3.36 -8.45 12.44
N VAL A 374 -3.04 -9.33 11.49
CA VAL A 374 -3.73 -9.35 10.19
C VAL A 374 -5.18 -9.81 10.29
N THR A 375 -5.52 -10.65 11.28
CA THR A 375 -6.91 -11.05 11.52
C THR A 375 -7.72 -9.95 12.22
N ALA A 376 -7.09 -9.13 13.07
CA ALA A 376 -7.74 -7.95 13.65
C ALA A 376 -8.15 -6.93 12.56
N SER A 377 -7.39 -6.83 11.48
CA SER A 377 -7.72 -6.01 10.32
C SER A 377 -8.74 -6.66 9.36
N ASN A 378 -9.40 -7.75 9.77
CA ASN A 378 -10.30 -8.56 8.92
C ASN A 378 -9.64 -9.03 7.61
N GLY A 379 -8.33 -9.28 7.62
CA GLY A 379 -7.60 -9.72 6.43
C GLY A 379 -7.54 -8.68 5.31
N ARG A 380 -7.69 -7.40 5.62
CA ARG A 380 -7.60 -6.29 4.64
C ARG A 380 -6.38 -6.43 3.74
N TRP A 381 -5.25 -6.78 4.34
CA TRP A 381 -4.00 -7.10 3.67
C TRP A 381 -3.73 -8.60 3.76
N PHE A 382 -3.28 -9.19 2.67
CA PHE A 382 -2.90 -10.58 2.67
C PHE A 382 -1.48 -10.74 3.25
N PRO A 383 -1.24 -11.67 4.19
CA PRO A 383 0.09 -11.84 4.79
C PRO A 383 1.10 -12.38 3.77
N SER A 384 2.34 -11.90 3.85
CA SER A 384 3.42 -12.39 2.99
C SER A 384 3.99 -13.76 3.42
N PHE A 385 3.45 -14.35 4.49
CA PHE A 385 3.95 -15.59 5.10
C PHE A 385 2.95 -16.75 4.96
N LYS A 386 3.42 -17.89 4.43
CA LYS A 386 2.61 -19.10 4.18
C LYS A 386 1.98 -19.66 5.44
N ASP A 387 2.72 -19.68 6.56
CA ASP A 387 2.25 -20.18 7.84
C ASP A 387 1.16 -19.29 8.48
N VAL A 388 1.23 -17.99 8.27
CA VAL A 388 0.17 -17.04 8.66
C VAL A 388 -1.04 -17.21 7.75
N ALA A 389 -0.83 -17.29 6.44
CA ALA A 389 -1.90 -17.51 5.46
C ALA A 389 -2.59 -18.88 5.62
N ALA A 390 -1.95 -19.84 6.27
CA ALA A 390 -2.55 -21.14 6.61
C ALA A 390 -3.53 -21.09 7.79
N ALA A 391 -3.67 -19.95 8.48
CA ALA A 391 -4.59 -19.84 9.61
C ALA A 391 -6.05 -20.06 9.13
N PRO A 392 -6.90 -20.72 9.95
CA PRO A 392 -8.30 -21.03 9.58
C PRO A 392 -9.10 -19.83 9.10
N PHE A 393 -8.79 -18.63 9.60
CA PHE A 393 -9.41 -17.38 9.19
C PHE A 393 -9.38 -17.16 7.67
N PHE A 394 -8.26 -17.45 7.00
CA PHE A 394 -8.10 -17.24 5.56
C PHE A 394 -8.83 -18.28 4.70
N HIS A 395 -9.30 -19.38 5.32
CA HIS A 395 -9.93 -20.52 4.65
C HIS A 395 -11.39 -20.72 5.07
N ASP A 396 -11.99 -19.80 5.82
CA ASP A 396 -13.40 -19.91 6.22
C ASP A 396 -14.31 -19.62 5.02
N MET A 397 -14.78 -20.67 4.36
CA MET A 397 -15.64 -20.59 3.19
C MET A 397 -17.03 -19.96 3.47
N LYS A 398 -17.35 -19.64 4.71
CA LYS A 398 -18.54 -18.84 5.07
C LYS A 398 -18.30 -17.35 4.86
N ASP A 399 -17.03 -16.93 4.84
CA ASP A 399 -16.66 -15.56 4.50
C ASP A 399 -16.69 -15.38 2.98
N PRO A 400 -17.43 -14.39 2.44
CA PRO A 400 -17.57 -14.21 0.99
C PRO A 400 -16.40 -13.46 0.33
N HIS A 401 -15.41 -12.98 1.09
CA HIS A 401 -14.36 -12.06 0.62
C HIS A 401 -12.94 -12.58 0.89
N VAL A 402 -12.64 -12.95 2.13
CA VAL A 402 -11.30 -13.37 2.55
C VAL A 402 -10.79 -14.60 1.76
N PRO A 403 -11.57 -15.68 1.55
CA PRO A 403 -11.12 -16.82 0.76
C PRO A 403 -10.85 -16.50 -0.70
N VAL A 404 -11.54 -15.50 -1.28
CA VAL A 404 -11.30 -15.06 -2.67
C VAL A 404 -9.92 -14.41 -2.79
N ALA A 405 -9.57 -13.52 -1.84
CA ALA A 405 -8.23 -12.94 -1.77
C ALA A 405 -7.16 -14.00 -1.48
N THR A 406 -7.47 -14.99 -0.62
CA THR A 406 -6.59 -16.11 -0.32
C THR A 406 -6.30 -16.96 -1.56
N ASP A 407 -7.33 -17.32 -2.34
CA ASP A 407 -7.18 -18.04 -3.60
C ASP A 407 -6.29 -17.28 -4.59
N GLN A 408 -6.48 -15.96 -4.67
CA GLN A 408 -5.68 -15.08 -5.53
C GLN A 408 -4.19 -15.13 -5.21
N HIS A 409 -3.82 -15.04 -3.93
CA HIS A 409 -2.42 -14.98 -3.52
C HIS A 409 -1.73 -16.35 -3.45
N LEU A 410 -2.47 -17.43 -3.17
CA LEU A 410 -1.90 -18.77 -2.98
C LEU A 410 -2.00 -19.65 -4.21
N ASN A 411 -3.07 -19.54 -5.00
CA ASN A 411 -3.38 -20.49 -6.07
C ASN A 411 -3.34 -19.88 -7.47
N LYS A 412 -3.22 -18.53 -7.60
CA LYS A 412 -3.04 -17.88 -8.89
C LYS A 412 -1.58 -17.46 -9.06
N GLU A 413 -1.17 -17.29 -10.31
CA GLU A 413 0.14 -16.71 -10.59
C GLU A 413 0.16 -15.26 -10.09
N THR A 414 1.18 -14.92 -9.30
CA THR A 414 1.40 -13.57 -8.78
C THR A 414 2.78 -13.06 -9.19
N ARG A 415 2.88 -11.74 -9.37
CA ARG A 415 4.08 -11.07 -9.85
C ARG A 415 4.28 -9.74 -9.13
N ALA A 416 5.52 -9.44 -8.73
CA ALA A 416 5.88 -8.14 -8.18
C ALA A 416 5.77 -7.03 -9.23
N PHE A 417 5.49 -5.81 -8.77
CA PHE A 417 5.52 -4.61 -9.62
C PHE A 417 6.93 -4.29 -10.12
N TYR A 418 7.03 -3.56 -11.23
CA TYR A 418 8.26 -3.22 -11.93
C TYR A 418 9.29 -2.44 -11.12
N TYR A 419 8.87 -1.67 -10.09
CA TYR A 419 9.80 -1.00 -9.18
C TYR A 419 10.66 -1.97 -8.34
N SER A 420 10.24 -3.23 -8.25
CA SER A 420 11.06 -4.31 -7.67
C SER A 420 12.15 -4.82 -8.61
N TYR A 421 12.02 -4.58 -9.92
CA TYR A 421 13.04 -4.97 -10.92
C TYR A 421 14.03 -3.84 -11.20
N ASN A 422 13.57 -2.59 -11.14
CA ASN A 422 14.43 -1.42 -11.34
C ASN A 422 13.92 -0.23 -10.51
N PRO A 423 14.77 0.37 -9.65
CA PRO A 423 14.37 1.47 -8.77
C PRO A 423 13.92 2.73 -9.52
N ALA A 424 14.36 2.96 -10.76
CA ALA A 424 13.91 4.07 -11.60
C ALA A 424 12.38 4.03 -11.83
N TYR A 425 11.78 2.85 -11.81
CA TYR A 425 10.33 2.71 -11.98
C TYR A 425 9.52 3.34 -10.85
N SER A 426 10.12 3.55 -9.68
CA SER A 426 9.50 4.32 -8.60
C SER A 426 9.13 5.73 -9.04
N GLN A 427 9.93 6.37 -9.89
CA GLN A 427 9.63 7.68 -10.43
C GLN A 427 8.51 7.61 -11.48
N VAL A 428 8.48 6.57 -12.32
CA VAL A 428 7.38 6.32 -13.27
C VAL A 428 6.05 6.24 -12.54
N TYR A 429 6.03 5.50 -11.43
CA TYR A 429 4.85 5.36 -10.57
C TYR A 429 4.48 6.68 -9.90
N THR A 430 5.46 7.38 -9.30
CA THR A 430 5.25 8.68 -8.62
C THR A 430 4.67 9.74 -9.56
N GLU A 431 5.12 9.76 -10.82
CA GLU A 431 4.60 10.69 -11.83
C GLU A 431 3.22 10.28 -12.37
N ASN A 432 2.76 9.11 -12.03
CA ASN A 432 1.52 8.48 -12.54
C ASN A 432 1.41 8.62 -14.07
N VAL A 433 2.41 8.07 -14.76
CA VAL A 433 2.54 8.22 -16.23
C VAL A 433 1.31 7.69 -16.96
N TRP A 434 0.69 6.62 -16.47
CA TRP A 434 -0.50 6.04 -17.09
C TRP A 434 -1.76 6.89 -16.85
N GLY A 435 -1.96 7.45 -15.66
CA GLY A 435 -3.06 8.38 -15.40
C GLY A 435 -2.96 9.64 -16.25
N LYS A 436 -1.74 10.13 -16.47
CA LYS A 436 -1.49 11.24 -17.41
C LYS A 436 -1.86 10.86 -18.85
N ALA A 437 -1.46 9.66 -19.31
CA ALA A 437 -1.78 9.18 -20.66
C ALA A 437 -3.30 9.06 -20.87
N ILE A 438 -4.05 8.54 -19.89
CA ILE A 438 -5.52 8.49 -19.92
C ILE A 438 -6.08 9.92 -20.03
N SER A 439 -5.58 10.87 -19.23
CA SER A 439 -6.01 12.26 -19.26
C SER A 439 -5.75 12.92 -20.62
N ARG A 440 -4.61 12.65 -21.27
CA ARG A 440 -4.31 13.12 -22.64
C ARG A 440 -5.40 12.68 -23.64
N VAL A 441 -5.83 11.44 -23.56
CA VAL A 441 -6.86 10.92 -24.48
C VAL A 441 -8.24 11.51 -24.15
N VAL A 442 -8.65 11.44 -22.87
CA VAL A 442 -10.02 11.81 -22.50
C VAL A 442 -10.23 13.32 -22.49
N ALA A 443 -9.34 14.09 -21.86
CA ALA A 443 -9.50 15.53 -21.70
C ALA A 443 -8.94 16.32 -22.88
N GLU A 444 -7.76 15.94 -23.40
CA GLU A 444 -7.08 16.68 -24.46
C GLU A 444 -7.35 16.11 -25.87
N LYS A 445 -8.15 15.04 -25.98
CA LYS A 445 -8.58 14.40 -27.22
C LYS A 445 -7.44 13.90 -28.11
N TRP A 446 -6.32 13.45 -27.47
CA TRP A 446 -5.26 12.77 -28.20
C TRP A 446 -5.69 11.38 -28.65
N THR A 447 -5.01 10.83 -29.66
CA THR A 447 -5.15 9.41 -29.97
C THR A 447 -4.46 8.55 -28.91
N ASN A 448 -4.91 7.29 -28.74
CA ASN A 448 -4.30 6.36 -27.81
C ASN A 448 -2.83 6.11 -28.15
N GLU A 449 -2.47 6.07 -29.44
CA GLU A 449 -1.11 5.90 -29.94
C GLU A 449 -0.21 7.05 -29.51
N LYS A 450 -0.66 8.30 -29.71
CA LYS A 450 0.12 9.49 -29.33
C LYS A 450 0.33 9.54 -27.82
N ALA A 451 -0.68 9.22 -27.03
CA ALA A 451 -0.58 9.18 -25.56
C ALA A 451 0.35 8.05 -25.07
N ALA A 452 0.30 6.89 -25.74
CA ALA A 452 1.21 5.78 -25.46
C ALA A 452 2.67 6.15 -25.75
N ASP A 453 2.92 6.80 -26.91
CA ASP A 453 4.28 7.23 -27.30
C ASP A 453 4.86 8.28 -26.33
N GLU A 454 4.05 9.25 -25.85
CA GLU A 454 4.46 10.22 -24.83
C GLU A 454 4.84 9.48 -23.52
N ALA A 455 3.99 8.55 -23.07
CA ALA A 455 4.22 7.79 -21.85
C ALA A 455 5.50 6.93 -21.94
N ILE A 456 5.69 6.22 -23.04
CA ILE A 456 6.89 5.41 -23.31
C ILE A 456 8.13 6.28 -23.34
N GLY A 457 8.11 7.40 -24.05
CA GLY A 457 9.21 8.35 -24.12
C GLY A 457 9.57 8.93 -22.74
N ARG A 458 8.55 9.21 -21.89
CA ARG A 458 8.79 9.66 -20.51
C ARG A 458 9.47 8.58 -19.68
N ILE A 459 9.02 7.32 -19.77
CA ILE A 459 9.64 6.19 -19.09
C ILE A 459 11.11 6.04 -19.48
N GLN A 460 11.42 6.07 -20.78
CA GLN A 460 12.80 6.02 -21.27
C GLN A 460 13.66 7.17 -20.72
N THR A 461 13.12 8.38 -20.68
CA THR A 461 13.80 9.56 -20.11
C THR A 461 14.12 9.38 -18.64
N ILE A 462 13.14 8.88 -17.84
CA ILE A 462 13.34 8.59 -16.42
C ILE A 462 14.48 7.60 -16.23
N PHE A 463 14.46 6.48 -16.95
CA PHE A 463 15.49 5.45 -16.84
C PHE A 463 16.91 5.94 -17.23
N THR A 464 16.97 6.87 -18.18
CA THR A 464 18.23 7.49 -18.56
C THR A 464 18.80 8.40 -17.49
N SER A 465 17.93 9.04 -16.67
CA SER A 465 18.34 9.95 -15.59
C SER A 465 18.83 9.24 -14.31
N TRP A 466 18.57 7.93 -14.18
CA TRP A 466 18.97 7.10 -13.02
C TRP A 466 20.30 6.35 -13.26
N LYS A 467 21.31 6.99 -13.84
CA LYS A 467 22.62 6.40 -14.13
C LYS A 467 23.59 6.56 -12.96
#